data_e6ba423c5edd8207bdc577d7b7c873df
#
_entry.id   e6ba423c5edd8207bdc577d7b7c873df
#
_cell.length_a   1.000
_cell.length_b   1.000
_cell.length_c   1.000
_cell.angle_alpha   90.00
_cell.angle_beta   90.00
_cell.angle_gamma   90.00
#
_symmetry.space_group_name_H-M   'P 1'
#
loop_
_entity.id
_entity.type
_entity.pdbx_description
1 polymer ?
#
loop_
_entity_poly.entity_id
_entity_poly.type
_entity_poly.pdbx_seq_one_letter_code
_entity_poly.pdbx_strand_id
1 'polypeptide(L)'
;TGVGKTELSKALAKFLFGDEQACIRFDMSEYAQENSDQKLIGAPPGYVGYEEGGQLTNAVKEKPFSIILFDEIEKAAKPNPRILDIFLQILEDGRLTDSKGETVYFSESVIIFTSNLGASEVSSSGSNRDVAEEFIKIVKNYFDNEIKRPEILGRIGYSKIVPFNFINNKEF
;
A
#
# COMPACT_ATOMS: atom_id res chain seq x y z
N THR A 1 -2.92 -0.21 15.30
CA THR A 1 -2.60 1.16 14.88
C THR A 1 -1.55 1.75 15.83
N GLY A 2 -0.70 2.67 15.35
CA GLY A 2 0.28 3.35 16.21
C GLY A 2 1.56 2.56 16.54
N VAL A 3 1.88 1.49 15.82
CA VAL A 3 3.08 0.67 16.02
C VAL A 3 4.28 1.12 15.17
N GLY A 4 4.23 2.32 14.57
CA GLY A 4 5.38 2.91 13.85
C GLY A 4 5.52 2.55 12.38
N LYS A 5 4.52 1.91 11.73
CA LYS A 5 4.59 1.53 10.30
C LYS A 5 4.87 2.73 9.39
N THR A 6 4.12 3.82 9.56
CA THR A 6 4.27 5.05 8.78
C THR A 6 5.60 5.76 9.08
N GLU A 7 6.01 5.79 10.35
CA GLU A 7 7.29 6.39 10.74
C GLU A 7 8.48 5.63 10.18
N LEU A 8 8.41 4.28 10.13
CA LEU A 8 9.43 3.48 9.46
C LEU A 8 9.55 3.82 7.98
N SER A 9 8.42 4.03 7.30
CA SER A 9 8.42 4.41 5.88
C SER A 9 9.10 5.76 5.64
N LYS A 10 8.88 6.75 6.51
CA LYS A 10 9.57 8.06 6.46
C LYS A 10 11.07 7.91 6.75
N ALA A 11 11.43 7.12 7.77
CA ALA A 11 12.83 6.87 8.07
C ALA A 11 13.55 6.17 6.92
N LEU A 12 12.87 5.24 6.24
CA LEU A 12 13.39 4.57 5.06
C LEU A 12 13.55 5.55 3.88
N ALA A 13 12.61 6.49 3.68
CA ALA A 13 12.72 7.55 2.67
C ALA A 13 13.96 8.42 2.91
N LYS A 14 14.19 8.81 4.15
CA LYS A 14 15.40 9.55 4.55
C LYS A 14 16.67 8.76 4.29
N PHE A 15 16.67 7.48 4.61
CA PHE A 15 17.83 6.61 4.40
C PHE A 15 18.16 6.41 2.91
N LEU A 16 17.14 6.13 2.07
CA LEU A 16 17.32 5.82 0.66
C LEU A 16 17.50 7.06 -0.22
N PHE A 17 16.74 8.13 0.07
CA PHE A 17 16.63 9.30 -0.80
C PHE A 17 17.11 10.60 -0.13
N GLY A 18 17.55 10.55 1.13
CA GLY A 18 18.07 11.71 1.86
C GLY A 18 16.99 12.68 2.36
N ASP A 19 15.71 12.38 2.17
CA ASP A 19 14.59 13.25 2.48
C ASP A 19 13.39 12.46 3.02
N GLU A 20 12.90 12.80 4.20
CA GLU A 20 11.67 12.20 4.77
C GLU A 20 10.42 12.52 3.95
N GLN A 21 10.42 13.65 3.23
CA GLN A 21 9.33 14.06 2.35
C GLN A 21 9.30 13.26 1.03
N ALA A 22 10.33 12.45 0.76
CA ALA A 22 10.31 11.48 -0.31
C ALA A 22 9.45 10.23 0.03
N CYS A 23 8.58 10.31 1.02
CA CYS A 23 7.54 9.34 1.35
C CYS A 23 6.17 9.94 1.03
N ILE A 24 5.56 9.45 -0.06
CA ILE A 24 4.25 9.89 -0.52
C ILE A 24 3.22 8.88 -0.01
N ARG A 25 2.31 9.33 0.86
CA ARG A 25 1.31 8.49 1.51
C ARG A 25 -0.05 8.62 0.84
N PHE A 26 -0.66 7.46 0.56
CA PHE A 26 -2.06 7.32 0.14
C PHE A 26 -2.80 6.53 1.22
N ASP A 27 -3.71 7.19 1.93
CA ASP A 27 -4.60 6.56 2.91
C ASP A 27 -5.73 5.83 2.19
N MET A 28 -5.73 4.51 2.25
CA MET A 28 -6.69 3.71 1.48
C MET A 28 -8.13 3.86 1.98
N SER A 29 -8.36 4.40 3.16
CA SER A 29 -9.72 4.73 3.62
C SER A 29 -10.42 5.77 2.72
N GLU A 30 -9.65 6.64 2.06
CA GLU A 30 -10.17 7.65 1.13
C GLU A 30 -10.59 7.07 -0.23
N TYR A 31 -10.19 5.83 -0.51
CA TYR A 31 -10.42 5.13 -1.78
C TYR A 31 -11.40 3.96 -1.65
N ALA A 32 -12.13 3.87 -0.54
CA ALA A 32 -13.10 2.82 -0.28
C ALA A 32 -14.38 2.92 -1.13
N GLN A 33 -14.72 4.12 -1.61
CA GLN A 33 -15.92 4.33 -2.42
C GLN A 33 -15.72 3.81 -3.85
N GLU A 34 -16.80 3.34 -4.47
CA GLU A 34 -16.81 2.95 -5.87
C GLU A 34 -16.31 4.10 -6.76
N ASN A 35 -15.49 3.79 -7.75
CA ASN A 35 -14.84 4.73 -8.68
C ASN A 35 -13.80 5.67 -8.04
N SER A 36 -13.48 5.56 -6.76
CA SER A 36 -12.41 6.36 -6.16
C SER A 36 -11.00 5.97 -6.65
N ASP A 37 -10.85 4.82 -7.30
CA ASP A 37 -9.68 4.43 -8.08
C ASP A 37 -9.29 5.49 -9.12
N GLN A 38 -10.29 6.19 -9.71
CA GLN A 38 -10.07 7.29 -10.65
C GLN A 38 -9.30 8.46 -10.04
N LYS A 39 -9.34 8.65 -8.72
CA LYS A 39 -8.50 9.65 -8.05
C LYS A 39 -7.01 9.32 -8.18
N LEU A 40 -6.65 8.04 -8.23
CA LEU A 40 -5.25 7.62 -8.35
C LEU A 40 -4.70 7.79 -9.78
N ILE A 41 -5.50 7.45 -10.79
CA ILE A 41 -5.07 7.42 -12.20
C ILE A 41 -5.67 8.54 -13.06
N GLY A 42 -6.60 9.32 -12.53
CA GLY A 42 -7.34 10.37 -13.22
C GLY A 42 -8.74 9.93 -13.64
N ALA A 43 -9.65 10.89 -13.72
CA ALA A 43 -11.01 10.67 -14.22
C ALA A 43 -11.00 10.51 -15.75
N PRO A 44 -11.97 9.77 -16.33
CA PRO A 44 -12.12 9.66 -17.77
C PRO A 44 -12.45 11.01 -18.43
N PRO A 45 -12.20 11.18 -19.75
CA PRO A 45 -12.56 12.38 -20.49
C PRO A 45 -14.04 12.75 -20.31
N GLY A 46 -14.30 14.03 -20.04
CA GLY A 46 -15.65 14.55 -19.83
C GLY A 46 -16.18 14.44 -18.40
N TYR A 47 -15.45 13.84 -17.49
CA TYR A 47 -15.79 13.78 -16.07
C TYR A 47 -15.04 14.85 -15.27
N VAL A 48 -15.65 15.25 -14.15
CA VAL A 48 -15.01 16.17 -13.18
C VAL A 48 -13.70 15.56 -12.67
N GLY A 49 -12.63 16.34 -12.64
CA GLY A 49 -11.32 15.88 -12.24
C GLY A 49 -10.41 15.35 -13.37
N TYR A 50 -10.89 15.36 -14.63
CA TYR A 50 -10.07 14.93 -15.76
C TYR A 50 -8.82 15.79 -15.95
N GLU A 51 -8.96 17.11 -15.85
CA GLU A 51 -7.84 18.05 -16.06
C GLU A 51 -6.79 17.96 -14.94
N GLU A 52 -7.20 17.66 -13.73
CA GLU A 52 -6.31 17.51 -12.58
C GLU A 52 -5.40 16.26 -12.71
N GLY A 53 -5.83 15.24 -13.45
CA GLY A 53 -5.12 13.97 -13.59
C GLY A 53 -5.22 13.10 -12.35
N GLY A 54 -4.39 12.05 -12.29
CA GLY A 54 -4.37 11.12 -11.17
C GLY A 54 -3.39 11.55 -10.07
N GLN A 55 -3.81 11.45 -8.83
CA GLN A 55 -2.98 11.79 -7.67
C GLN A 55 -1.71 10.95 -7.60
N LEU A 56 -1.83 9.63 -7.83
CA LEU A 56 -0.69 8.71 -7.83
C LEU A 56 0.22 8.96 -9.04
N THR A 57 -0.35 9.03 -10.23
CA THR A 57 0.44 9.21 -11.46
C THR A 57 1.15 10.56 -11.47
N ASN A 58 0.51 11.63 -11.03
CA ASN A 58 1.14 12.94 -10.91
C ASN A 58 2.27 12.95 -9.87
N ALA A 59 2.04 12.33 -8.69
CA ALA A 59 3.04 12.27 -7.63
C ALA A 59 4.31 11.55 -8.08
N VAL A 60 4.18 10.42 -8.79
CA VAL A 60 5.33 9.66 -9.30
C VAL A 60 6.05 10.39 -10.44
N LYS A 61 5.33 11.09 -11.32
CA LYS A 61 5.93 11.96 -12.34
C LYS A 61 6.79 13.06 -11.72
N GLU A 62 6.27 13.69 -10.66
CA GLU A 62 6.95 14.78 -9.97
C GLU A 62 8.15 14.31 -9.14
N LYS A 63 7.99 13.18 -8.43
CA LYS A 63 9.00 12.61 -7.52
C LYS A 63 9.18 11.11 -7.75
N PRO A 64 9.88 10.68 -8.81
CA PRO A 64 10.07 9.27 -9.11
C PRO A 64 10.93 8.54 -8.05
N PHE A 65 11.93 9.22 -7.46
CA PHE A 65 12.77 8.68 -6.38
C PHE A 65 12.08 8.90 -5.03
N SER A 66 11.09 8.05 -4.73
CA SER A 66 10.29 8.17 -3.52
C SER A 66 9.79 6.82 -3.04
N ILE A 67 9.34 6.79 -1.79
CA ILE A 67 8.51 5.71 -1.26
C ILE A 67 7.06 6.06 -1.54
N ILE A 68 6.35 5.14 -2.18
CA ILE A 68 4.90 5.21 -2.36
C ILE A 68 4.28 4.28 -1.30
N LEU A 69 3.67 4.88 -0.30
CA LEU A 69 3.06 4.19 0.83
C LEU A 69 1.54 4.12 0.64
N PHE A 70 1.03 2.91 0.39
CA PHE A 70 -0.40 2.62 0.43
C PHE A 70 -0.77 2.15 1.85
N ASP A 71 -1.38 3.03 2.62
CA ASP A 71 -1.63 2.82 4.04
C ASP A 71 -3.03 2.22 4.27
N GLU A 72 -3.10 1.15 5.07
CA GLU A 72 -4.33 0.42 5.41
C GLU A 72 -5.09 -0.14 4.20
N ILE A 73 -4.40 -0.96 3.39
CA ILE A 73 -4.94 -1.49 2.11
C ILE A 73 -6.29 -2.22 2.27
N GLU A 74 -6.54 -2.85 3.40
CA GLU A 74 -7.80 -3.55 3.69
C GLU A 74 -9.02 -2.62 3.67
N LYS A 75 -8.83 -1.32 3.87
CA LYS A 75 -9.93 -0.33 3.86
C LYS A 75 -10.53 -0.12 2.46
N ALA A 76 -9.71 -0.26 1.41
CA ALA A 76 -10.17 -0.12 0.03
C ALA A 76 -10.31 -1.46 -0.70
N ALA A 77 -9.50 -2.46 -0.38
CA ALA A 77 -9.39 -3.69 -1.15
C ALA A 77 -10.72 -4.44 -1.33
N LYS A 78 -11.53 -4.54 -0.28
CA LYS A 78 -12.82 -5.24 -0.32
C LYS A 78 -13.95 -4.35 -0.87
N PRO A 79 -14.12 -3.08 -0.44
CA PRO A 79 -15.19 -2.22 -0.95
C PRO A 79 -14.95 -1.72 -2.39
N ASN A 80 -13.69 -1.56 -2.82
CA ASN A 80 -13.34 -1.12 -4.17
C ASN A 80 -12.25 -2.00 -4.80
N PRO A 81 -12.60 -3.18 -5.34
CA PRO A 81 -11.63 -4.14 -5.90
C PRO A 81 -10.80 -3.57 -7.07
N ARG A 82 -11.24 -2.52 -7.75
CA ARG A 82 -10.47 -1.87 -8.84
C ARG A 82 -9.12 -1.30 -8.38
N ILE A 83 -9.00 -0.93 -7.09
CA ILE A 83 -7.71 -0.54 -6.48
C ILE A 83 -6.69 -1.68 -6.58
N LEU A 84 -7.15 -2.92 -6.43
CA LEU A 84 -6.29 -4.11 -6.52
C LEU A 84 -5.74 -4.31 -7.93
N ASP A 85 -6.51 -3.95 -8.97
CA ASP A 85 -6.05 -4.02 -10.35
C ASP A 85 -4.93 -3.00 -10.61
N ILE A 86 -5.03 -1.80 -10.03
CA ILE A 86 -3.96 -0.80 -10.08
C ILE A 86 -2.69 -1.33 -9.39
N PHE A 87 -2.82 -1.90 -8.20
CA PHE A 87 -1.67 -2.48 -7.48
C PHE A 87 -1.02 -3.61 -8.28
N LEU A 88 -1.84 -4.50 -8.85
CA LEU A 88 -1.33 -5.60 -9.66
C LEU A 88 -0.57 -5.09 -10.88
N GLN A 89 -1.08 -4.11 -11.60
CA GLN A 89 -0.42 -3.50 -12.75
C GLN A 89 0.94 -2.89 -12.37
N ILE A 90 1.02 -2.17 -11.25
CA ILE A 90 2.29 -1.63 -10.76
C ILE A 90 3.28 -2.74 -10.44
N LEU A 91 2.82 -3.79 -9.76
CA LEU A 91 3.67 -4.91 -9.31
C LEU A 91 4.14 -5.81 -10.46
N GLU A 92 3.34 -5.95 -11.53
CA GLU A 92 3.67 -6.79 -12.69
C GLU A 92 4.48 -6.04 -13.72
N ASP A 93 4.01 -4.87 -14.13
CA ASP A 93 4.56 -4.13 -15.26
C ASP A 93 5.55 -3.03 -14.84
N GLY A 94 5.57 -2.64 -13.56
CA GLY A 94 6.36 -1.53 -13.05
C GLY A 94 5.95 -0.18 -13.63
N ARG A 95 4.76 -0.08 -14.22
CA ARG A 95 4.23 1.10 -14.88
C ARG A 95 2.71 1.17 -14.76
N LEU A 96 2.19 2.37 -14.93
CA LEU A 96 0.76 2.66 -14.90
C LEU A 96 0.43 3.72 -15.94
N THR A 97 -0.66 3.52 -16.69
CA THR A 97 -1.15 4.51 -17.65
C THR A 97 -2.26 5.33 -17.02
N ASP A 98 -2.14 6.65 -17.07
CA ASP A 98 -3.17 7.55 -16.56
C ASP A 98 -4.35 7.72 -17.52
N SER A 99 -5.38 8.43 -17.09
CA SER A 99 -6.58 8.68 -17.88
C SER A 99 -6.35 9.54 -19.14
N LYS A 100 -5.20 10.22 -19.22
CA LYS A 100 -4.78 11.00 -20.38
C LYS A 100 -3.95 10.19 -21.39
N GLY A 101 -3.70 8.91 -21.09
CA GLY A 101 -2.90 8.02 -21.93
C GLY A 101 -1.38 8.14 -21.70
N GLU A 102 -0.95 8.87 -20.67
CA GLU A 102 0.46 8.99 -20.33
C GLU A 102 0.91 7.81 -19.44
N THR A 103 2.06 7.24 -19.74
CA THR A 103 2.64 6.14 -18.95
C THR A 103 3.60 6.67 -17.91
N VAL A 104 3.40 6.19 -16.67
CA VAL A 104 4.24 6.52 -15.51
C VAL A 104 4.97 5.27 -15.06
N TYR A 105 6.28 5.38 -14.81
CA TYR A 105 7.15 4.27 -14.40
C TYR A 105 7.49 4.34 -12.92
N PHE A 106 7.48 3.18 -12.26
CA PHE A 106 7.76 3.00 -10.83
C PHE A 106 9.15 2.39 -10.58
N SER A 107 10.01 2.31 -11.61
CA SER A 107 11.33 1.69 -11.51
C SER A 107 12.24 2.31 -10.45
N GLU A 108 12.09 3.61 -10.19
CA GLU A 108 12.87 4.36 -9.21
C GLU A 108 12.18 4.49 -7.83
N SER A 109 10.97 3.94 -7.72
CA SER A 109 10.15 4.05 -6.50
C SER A 109 10.20 2.76 -5.69
N VAL A 110 10.05 2.89 -4.37
CA VAL A 110 9.82 1.77 -3.46
C VAL A 110 8.35 1.75 -3.08
N ILE A 111 7.67 0.62 -3.32
CA ILE A 111 6.26 0.46 -2.99
C ILE A 111 6.13 -0.23 -1.64
N ILE A 112 5.38 0.39 -0.72
CA ILE A 112 5.08 -0.16 0.60
C ILE A 112 3.57 -0.24 0.77
N PHE A 113 3.08 -1.39 1.17
CA PHE A 113 1.71 -1.59 1.61
C PHE A 113 1.69 -1.78 3.12
N THR A 114 0.79 -1.10 3.83
CA THR A 114 0.54 -1.38 5.24
C THR A 114 -0.85 -1.96 5.45
N SER A 115 -1.00 -2.70 6.52
CA SER A 115 -2.27 -3.28 6.93
C SER A 115 -2.35 -3.40 8.45
N ASN A 116 -3.57 -3.36 8.99
CA ASN A 116 -3.90 -3.69 10.38
C ASN A 116 -4.59 -5.05 10.50
N LEU A 117 -4.55 -5.90 9.46
CA LEU A 117 -5.10 -7.25 9.50
C LEU A 117 -4.50 -8.02 10.68
N GLY A 118 -5.35 -8.73 11.42
CA GLY A 118 -4.96 -9.52 12.58
C GLY A 118 -4.71 -8.72 13.87
N ALA A 119 -4.76 -7.39 13.85
CA ALA A 119 -4.45 -6.59 15.04
C ALA A 119 -5.38 -6.84 16.23
N SER A 120 -6.61 -7.30 16.00
CA SER A 120 -7.60 -7.68 17.04
C SER A 120 -7.65 -9.18 17.30
N GLU A 121 -7.03 -10.01 16.46
CA GLU A 121 -7.17 -11.47 16.48
C GLU A 121 -5.92 -12.12 17.11
N VAL A 122 -4.74 -11.54 16.86
CA VAL A 122 -3.48 -12.07 17.34
C VAL A 122 -3.31 -11.78 18.83
N SER A 123 -3.08 -12.84 19.61
CA SER A 123 -2.80 -12.73 21.04
C SER A 123 -1.37 -12.22 21.29
N SER A 124 -1.24 -11.23 22.15
CA SER A 124 0.07 -10.71 22.59
C SER A 124 0.82 -11.64 23.57
N SER A 125 0.25 -12.80 23.91
CA SER A 125 0.78 -13.72 24.92
C SER A 125 1.76 -14.77 24.41
N GLY A 126 2.00 -14.85 23.08
CA GLY A 126 2.95 -15.77 22.47
C GLY A 126 4.38 -15.23 22.41
N SER A 127 5.33 -16.08 21.97
CA SER A 127 6.65 -15.59 21.61
C SER A 127 6.57 -14.66 20.40
N ASN A 128 7.52 -13.72 20.23
CA ASN A 128 7.55 -12.80 19.08
C ASN A 128 7.52 -13.54 17.73
N ARG A 129 8.08 -14.75 17.69
CA ARG A 129 8.08 -15.59 16.48
C ARG A 129 6.69 -16.14 16.19
N ASP A 130 5.99 -16.65 17.20
CA ASP A 130 4.64 -17.20 17.05
C ASP A 130 3.67 -16.11 16.60
N VAL A 131 3.77 -14.93 17.20
CA VAL A 131 2.98 -13.74 16.84
C VAL A 131 3.22 -13.35 15.37
N ALA A 132 4.48 -13.33 14.92
CA ALA A 132 4.82 -13.00 13.54
C ALA A 132 4.25 -14.02 12.53
N GLU A 133 4.36 -15.31 12.85
CA GLU A 133 3.82 -16.39 12.01
C GLU A 133 2.28 -16.31 11.91
N GLU A 134 1.61 -15.95 13.00
CA GLU A 134 0.16 -15.78 13.04
C GLU A 134 -0.28 -14.60 12.18
N PHE A 135 0.38 -13.45 12.25
CA PHE A 135 0.11 -12.32 11.35
C PHE A 135 0.28 -12.69 9.88
N ILE A 136 1.35 -13.40 9.53
CA ILE A 136 1.59 -13.86 8.15
C ILE A 136 0.45 -14.77 7.66
N LYS A 137 -0.03 -15.68 8.50
CA LYS A 137 -1.17 -16.56 8.17
C LYS A 137 -2.45 -15.77 7.92
N ILE A 138 -2.74 -14.77 8.75
CA ILE A 138 -3.92 -13.91 8.58
C ILE A 138 -3.84 -13.12 7.28
N VAL A 139 -2.69 -12.52 6.98
CA VAL A 139 -2.48 -11.79 5.72
C VAL A 139 -2.68 -12.72 4.52
N LYS A 140 -2.10 -13.93 4.54
CA LYS A 140 -2.31 -14.92 3.48
C LYS A 140 -3.78 -15.29 3.32
N ASN A 141 -4.46 -15.61 4.42
CA ASN A 141 -5.89 -15.94 4.39
C ASN A 141 -6.73 -14.80 3.80
N TYR A 142 -6.41 -13.57 4.14
CA TYR A 142 -7.10 -12.39 3.60
C TYR A 142 -6.99 -12.32 2.08
N PHE A 143 -5.79 -12.44 1.52
CA PHE A 143 -5.59 -12.40 0.07
C PHE A 143 -6.14 -13.63 -0.64
N ASP A 144 -5.99 -14.82 -0.07
CA ASP A 144 -6.40 -16.08 -0.70
C ASP A 144 -7.92 -16.30 -0.67
N ASN A 145 -8.55 -16.01 0.47
CA ASN A 145 -9.94 -16.43 0.73
C ASN A 145 -10.93 -15.28 0.83
N GLU A 146 -10.55 -14.14 1.42
CA GLU A 146 -11.48 -13.03 1.63
C GLU A 146 -11.62 -12.14 0.39
N ILE A 147 -10.50 -11.65 -0.15
CA ILE A 147 -10.52 -10.83 -1.37
C ILE A 147 -10.26 -11.63 -2.65
N LYS A 148 -9.83 -12.88 -2.53
CA LYS A 148 -9.58 -13.82 -3.63
C LYS A 148 -8.61 -13.28 -4.69
N ARG A 149 -7.54 -12.64 -4.23
CA ARG A 149 -6.49 -12.06 -5.08
C ARG A 149 -5.08 -12.51 -4.64
N PRO A 150 -4.83 -13.85 -4.59
CA PRO A 150 -3.55 -14.40 -4.14
C PRO A 150 -2.36 -13.95 -5.02
N GLU A 151 -2.62 -13.62 -6.29
CA GLU A 151 -1.60 -13.16 -7.22
C GLU A 151 -0.89 -11.87 -6.76
N ILE A 152 -1.58 -10.97 -6.05
CA ILE A 152 -0.99 -9.74 -5.52
C ILE A 152 0.09 -10.09 -4.49
N LEU A 153 -0.24 -10.95 -3.53
CA LEU A 153 0.70 -11.39 -2.51
C LEU A 153 1.86 -12.19 -3.11
N GLY A 154 1.58 -12.99 -4.15
CA GLY A 154 2.60 -13.68 -4.94
C GLY A 154 3.60 -12.73 -5.59
N ARG A 155 3.14 -11.56 -6.10
CA ARG A 155 4.00 -10.53 -6.70
C ARG A 155 4.80 -9.75 -5.66
N ILE A 156 4.22 -9.44 -4.52
CA ILE A 156 4.93 -8.82 -3.39
C ILE A 156 6.03 -9.76 -2.89
N GLY A 157 5.72 -11.05 -2.75
CA GLY A 157 6.59 -12.09 -2.20
C GLY A 157 6.40 -12.27 -0.71
N TYR A 158 6.17 -13.50 -0.30
CA TYR A 158 5.88 -13.86 1.11
C TYR A 158 7.01 -13.48 2.07
N SER A 159 8.26 -13.53 1.63
CA SER A 159 9.44 -13.14 2.43
C SER A 159 9.53 -11.63 2.68
N LYS A 160 8.72 -10.83 2.01
CA LYS A 160 8.66 -9.37 2.17
C LYS A 160 7.53 -8.92 3.10
N ILE A 161 6.80 -9.86 3.71
CA ILE A 161 5.82 -9.53 4.74
C ILE A 161 6.58 -9.29 6.03
N VAL A 162 6.46 -8.09 6.59
CA VAL A 162 7.13 -7.66 7.82
C VAL A 162 6.09 -7.43 8.91
N PRO A 163 5.88 -8.39 9.83
CA PRO A 163 4.99 -8.21 10.96
C PRO A 163 5.58 -7.20 11.96
N PHE A 164 4.71 -6.32 12.47
CA PHE A 164 5.03 -5.41 13.56
C PHE A 164 4.45 -5.96 14.85
N ASN A 165 5.30 -6.16 15.85
CA ASN A 165 4.88 -6.62 17.17
C ASN A 165 4.14 -5.50 17.93
N PHE A 166 3.39 -5.92 18.96
CA PHE A 166 2.80 -4.97 19.90
C PHE A 166 3.91 -4.25 20.67
N ILE A 167 3.75 -2.93 20.83
CA ILE A 167 4.67 -2.15 21.68
C ILE A 167 4.35 -2.48 23.13
N ASN A 168 5.30 -3.10 23.82
CA ASN A 168 5.22 -3.34 25.26
C ASN A 168 5.69 -2.10 26.01
N ASN A 169 4.90 -1.61 26.97
CA ASN A 169 5.21 -0.44 27.82
C ASN A 169 6.48 -0.58 28.67
N LYS A 170 7.29 -1.62 28.47
CA LYS A 170 8.56 -1.85 29.19
C LYS A 170 9.80 -1.37 28.41
N GLU A 171 9.64 -0.83 27.21
CA GLU A 171 10.74 -0.38 26.34
C GLU A 171 10.83 1.15 26.19
N PHE A 172 10.18 1.90 27.09
CA PHE A 172 10.28 3.36 27.20
C PHE A 172 10.88 3.76 28.55
#